data_ae176e7f74e545dcfb77b2006432f2ea
#
_entry.id   ae176e7f74e545dcfb77b2006432f2ea
#
_cell.length_a   1.000
_cell.length_b   1.000
_cell.length_c   1.000
_cell.angle_alpha   90.00
_cell.angle_beta   90.00
_cell.angle_gamma   90.00
#
_symmetry.space_group_name_H-M   'P 1'
#
loop_
_entity.id
_entity.type
_entity.pdbx_description
1 polymer ?
#
loop_
_entity_poly.entity_id
_entity_poly.type
_entity_poly.pdbx_seq_one_letter_code
_entity_poly.pdbx_strand_id
1 'polypeptide(L)'
;PPHLYRDSDVQNIVAARDGLITKIEALDGVTCAAVGETVQAGQVLLSGVADSPRGCRYMRATGRIWARTWYEWTVPVPLETVLKDGTEPVKTRTHTALDLGRHRIALPAGDSILQGRENCDKIIRYRGVQLPFGLRLPVTLVTETVAEPAVYDGQRPEGEARAEGQKQLEAQLAQTIGDDGRVLKADVSARRQGAYLMVTLRAECEEQIGVDAPLTITCLLYTSD
;
A
#
# COMPACT_ATOMS: atom_id res chain seq x y z
N PRO A 1 -42.52 24.60 -3.26
CA PRO A 1 -42.37 24.30 -1.85
C PRO A 1 -40.88 24.27 -1.49
N PRO A 2 -40.47 24.92 -0.39
CA PRO A 2 -39.10 24.89 0.01
C PRO A 2 -38.69 23.44 0.26
N HIS A 3 -37.53 23.03 -0.29
CA HIS A 3 -36.94 21.73 0.01
C HIS A 3 -36.54 21.74 1.48
N LEU A 4 -37.26 20.98 2.29
CA LEU A 4 -36.87 20.67 3.64
C LEU A 4 -35.72 19.69 3.53
N TYR A 5 -34.52 20.14 3.83
CA TYR A 5 -33.34 19.25 3.97
C TYR A 5 -33.66 18.28 5.11
N ARG A 6 -33.45 16.98 4.90
CA ARG A 6 -33.46 16.01 5.97
C ARG A 6 -32.20 16.26 6.81
N ASP A 7 -32.28 16.05 8.13
CA ASP A 7 -31.12 16.22 9.03
C ASP A 7 -29.88 15.40 8.61
N SER A 8 -30.09 14.37 7.78
CA SER A 8 -29.02 13.55 7.19
C SER A 8 -28.25 14.22 6.03
N ASP A 9 -28.74 15.34 5.52
CA ASP A 9 -28.16 15.96 4.33
C ASP A 9 -27.27 17.18 4.66
N VAL A 10 -27.20 17.55 5.95
CA VAL A 10 -26.35 18.68 6.39
C VAL A 10 -24.94 18.20 6.58
N GLN A 11 -23.99 18.84 5.92
CA GLN A 11 -22.58 18.50 6.06
C GLN A 11 -21.69 19.74 6.02
N ASN A 12 -20.55 19.65 6.69
CA ASN A 12 -19.44 20.58 6.54
C ASN A 12 -18.41 20.00 5.57
N ILE A 13 -17.49 20.84 5.10
CA ILE A 13 -16.23 20.40 4.54
C ILE A 13 -15.13 20.73 5.55
N VAL A 14 -14.37 19.72 5.95
CA VAL A 14 -13.26 19.84 6.89
C VAL A 14 -11.93 19.53 6.20
N ALA A 15 -10.83 20.00 6.78
CA ALA A 15 -9.49 19.66 6.30
C ALA A 15 -9.15 18.21 6.65
N ALA A 16 -8.78 17.41 5.66
CA ALA A 16 -8.30 16.04 5.86
C ALA A 16 -6.91 16.01 6.51
N ARG A 17 -6.13 17.08 6.35
CA ARG A 17 -4.75 17.21 6.85
C ARG A 17 -4.34 18.67 6.97
N ASP A 18 -3.20 18.87 7.64
CA ASP A 18 -2.61 20.20 7.82
C ASP A 18 -2.11 20.75 6.49
N GLY A 19 -2.27 22.05 6.26
CA GLY A 19 -1.79 22.67 5.03
C GLY A 19 -2.00 24.18 5.00
N LEU A 20 -1.41 24.81 3.98
CA LEU A 20 -1.60 26.22 3.64
C LEU A 20 -2.57 26.32 2.47
N ILE A 21 -3.73 26.91 2.66
CA ILE A 21 -4.75 27.03 1.62
C ILE A 21 -4.24 27.85 0.43
N THR A 22 -4.28 27.26 -0.76
CA THR A 22 -3.88 27.93 -2.01
C THR A 22 -5.09 28.35 -2.83
N LYS A 23 -6.20 27.59 -2.76
CA LYS A 23 -7.41 27.87 -3.54
C LYS A 23 -8.65 27.33 -2.83
N ILE A 24 -9.73 28.08 -2.89
CA ILE A 24 -11.06 27.69 -2.41
C ILE A 24 -12.05 27.86 -3.56
N GLU A 25 -12.79 26.81 -3.89
CA GLU A 25 -13.93 26.80 -4.79
C GLU A 25 -15.15 26.35 -4.00
N ALA A 26 -15.84 27.29 -3.36
CA ALA A 26 -17.07 27.02 -2.63
C ALA A 26 -18.24 27.10 -3.61
N LEU A 27 -19.05 26.04 -3.70
CA LEU A 27 -20.27 25.98 -4.49
C LEU A 27 -21.49 26.27 -3.62
N ASP A 28 -21.52 25.73 -2.41
CA ASP A 28 -22.56 25.97 -1.39
C ASP A 28 -21.94 25.86 0.00
N GLY A 29 -22.49 26.59 0.98
CA GLY A 29 -21.96 26.66 2.33
C GLY A 29 -21.38 28.03 2.69
N VAL A 30 -21.02 28.19 3.96
CA VAL A 30 -20.37 29.39 4.49
C VAL A 30 -18.87 29.11 4.61
N THR A 31 -18.06 29.92 3.92
CA THR A 31 -16.60 29.81 3.97
C THR A 31 -16.09 30.20 5.36
N CYS A 32 -15.38 29.29 6.04
CA CYS A 32 -14.81 29.50 7.37
C CYS A 32 -13.29 29.67 7.36
N ALA A 33 -12.65 29.55 6.20
CA ALA A 33 -11.21 29.68 6.02
C ALA A 33 -10.89 30.56 4.81
N ALA A 34 -9.70 31.13 4.75
CA ALA A 34 -9.27 32.03 3.67
C ALA A 34 -8.05 31.47 2.92
N VAL A 35 -7.88 31.90 1.66
CA VAL A 35 -6.66 31.62 0.89
C VAL A 35 -5.46 32.28 1.59
N GLY A 36 -4.36 31.53 1.77
CA GLY A 36 -3.19 31.94 2.50
C GLY A 36 -3.24 31.65 4.01
N GLU A 37 -4.33 31.05 4.49
CA GLU A 37 -4.47 30.60 5.88
C GLU A 37 -3.88 29.18 6.06
N THR A 38 -3.23 28.95 7.19
CA THR A 38 -2.79 27.61 7.60
C THR A 38 -3.91 26.95 8.38
N VAL A 39 -4.25 25.74 7.98
CA VAL A 39 -5.33 24.94 8.59
C VAL A 39 -4.80 23.64 9.15
N GLN A 40 -5.50 23.10 10.14
CA GLN A 40 -5.19 21.83 10.76
C GLN A 40 -6.20 20.74 10.34
N ALA A 41 -5.79 19.50 10.38
CA ALA A 41 -6.67 18.37 10.14
C ALA A 41 -7.91 18.43 11.06
N GLY A 42 -9.10 18.24 10.47
CA GLY A 42 -10.38 18.35 11.18
C GLY A 42 -10.95 19.78 11.28
N GLN A 43 -10.21 20.82 10.92
CA GLN A 43 -10.71 22.19 10.91
C GLN A 43 -11.80 22.36 9.86
N VAL A 44 -12.90 23.04 10.21
CA VAL A 44 -14.01 23.33 9.28
C VAL A 44 -13.55 24.40 8.29
N LEU A 45 -13.64 24.07 7.01
CA LEU A 45 -13.29 24.93 5.88
C LEU A 45 -14.51 25.59 5.26
N LEU A 46 -15.59 24.79 5.07
CA LEU A 46 -16.91 25.28 4.68
C LEU A 46 -17.94 24.74 5.66
N SER A 47 -18.76 25.62 6.20
CA SER A 47 -19.83 25.26 7.12
C SER A 47 -21.16 25.05 6.39
N GLY A 48 -21.84 23.96 6.70
CA GLY A 48 -23.22 23.70 6.30
C GLY A 48 -24.27 24.42 7.16
N VAL A 49 -23.83 25.28 8.10
CA VAL A 49 -24.71 26.08 8.94
C VAL A 49 -24.44 27.56 8.69
N ALA A 50 -25.46 28.28 8.30
CA ALA A 50 -25.42 29.74 8.13
C ALA A 50 -26.29 30.39 9.19
N ASP A 51 -25.69 31.20 10.06
CA ASP A 51 -26.42 32.00 11.02
C ASP A 51 -27.02 33.26 10.36
N SER A 52 -28.31 33.52 10.59
CA SER A 52 -28.96 34.73 10.15
C SER A 52 -29.84 35.30 11.27
N PRO A 53 -30.18 36.60 11.23
CA PRO A 53 -31.07 37.23 12.21
C PRO A 53 -32.47 36.58 12.30
N ARG A 54 -32.82 35.73 11.33
CA ARG A 54 -34.11 35.00 11.26
C ARG A 54 -33.98 33.53 11.67
N GLY A 55 -32.80 33.10 12.16
CA GLY A 55 -32.52 31.73 12.57
C GLY A 55 -31.39 31.06 11.74
N CYS A 56 -31.00 29.88 12.14
CA CYS A 56 -29.98 29.08 11.46
C CYS A 56 -30.55 28.45 10.20
N ARG A 57 -29.84 28.56 9.10
CA ARG A 57 -30.12 27.83 7.85
C ARG A 57 -29.12 26.68 7.71
N TYR A 58 -29.65 25.50 7.54
CA TYR A 58 -28.89 24.28 7.31
C TYR A 58 -28.77 23.98 5.83
N MET A 59 -27.60 23.59 5.36
CA MET A 59 -27.32 23.27 3.97
C MET A 59 -26.23 22.21 3.86
N ARG A 60 -26.08 21.63 2.71
CA ARG A 60 -24.98 20.76 2.38
C ARG A 60 -23.82 21.60 1.86
N ALA A 61 -22.78 21.79 2.68
CA ALA A 61 -21.57 22.46 2.18
C ALA A 61 -20.96 21.65 1.04
N THR A 62 -20.67 22.32 -0.07
CA THR A 62 -20.12 21.69 -1.27
C THR A 62 -19.04 22.60 -1.85
N GLY A 63 -17.89 22.03 -2.18
CA GLY A 63 -16.77 22.79 -2.74
C GLY A 63 -15.49 21.96 -2.81
N ARG A 64 -14.45 22.57 -3.35
CA ARG A 64 -13.10 22.00 -3.39
C ARG A 64 -12.12 22.99 -2.79
N ILE A 65 -11.24 22.49 -1.94
CA ILE A 65 -10.23 23.30 -1.27
C ILE A 65 -8.87 22.68 -1.51
N TRP A 66 -7.98 23.44 -2.15
CA TRP A 66 -6.61 23.04 -2.39
C TRP A 66 -5.70 23.69 -1.37
N ALA A 67 -4.73 22.92 -0.89
CA ALA A 67 -3.73 23.40 0.01
C ALA A 67 -2.36 22.88 -0.37
N ARG A 68 -1.35 23.62 0.05
CA ARG A 68 0.02 23.21 0.03
C ARG A 68 0.29 22.40 1.28
N THR A 69 0.80 21.18 1.09
CA THR A 69 1.09 20.19 2.15
C THR A 69 2.55 19.77 2.08
N TRP A 70 3.09 19.28 3.19
CA TRP A 70 4.48 18.85 3.29
C TRP A 70 4.54 17.44 3.83
N TYR A 71 5.39 16.63 3.18
CA TYR A 71 5.63 15.25 3.56
C TYR A 71 7.10 15.01 3.80
N GLU A 72 7.40 14.29 4.86
CA GLU A 72 8.74 13.79 5.14
C GLU A 72 8.63 12.33 5.57
N TRP A 73 9.17 11.44 4.74
CA TRP A 73 9.19 10.01 5.01
C TRP A 73 10.58 9.45 4.85
N THR A 74 10.89 8.47 5.68
CA THR A 74 12.17 7.77 5.64
C THR A 74 11.92 6.27 5.58
N VAL A 75 12.60 5.59 4.65
CA VAL A 75 12.56 4.14 4.51
C VAL A 75 13.96 3.55 4.73
N PRO A 76 14.10 2.52 5.56
CA PRO A 76 15.35 1.78 5.69
C PRO A 76 15.47 0.76 4.54
N VAL A 77 16.53 0.87 3.74
CA VAL A 77 16.85 -0.12 2.71
C VAL A 77 18.07 -0.92 3.14
N PRO A 78 18.00 -2.24 3.24
CA PRO A 78 19.14 -3.06 3.64
C PRO A 78 20.22 -3.03 2.56
N LEU A 79 21.48 -2.85 2.98
CA LEU A 79 22.66 -2.92 2.13
C LEU A 79 23.18 -4.37 2.03
N GLU A 80 22.87 -5.20 3.03
CA GLU A 80 23.11 -6.62 2.98
C GLU A 80 21.95 -7.27 2.22
N THR A 81 22.25 -7.97 1.18
CA THR A 81 21.25 -8.69 0.38
C THR A 81 21.70 -10.10 0.14
N VAL A 82 20.76 -11.00 0.22
CA VAL A 82 20.97 -12.39 -0.16
C VAL A 82 20.83 -12.46 -1.67
N LEU A 83 21.95 -12.48 -2.38
CA LEU A 83 21.95 -12.68 -3.83
C LEU A 83 21.70 -14.17 -4.10
N LYS A 84 20.58 -14.47 -4.75
CA LYS A 84 20.37 -15.77 -5.38
C LYS A 84 21.07 -15.73 -6.73
N ASP A 85 22.21 -16.39 -6.85
CA ASP A 85 22.81 -16.58 -8.16
C ASP A 85 21.98 -17.58 -8.94
N GLY A 86 21.22 -17.07 -9.95
CA GLY A 86 20.32 -17.88 -10.76
C GLY A 86 21.02 -18.80 -11.76
N THR A 87 22.35 -18.83 -11.76
CA THR A 87 23.11 -19.44 -12.87
C THR A 87 23.38 -20.94 -12.64
N GLU A 88 23.57 -21.42 -11.41
CA GLU A 88 23.67 -22.87 -11.15
C GLU A 88 23.22 -23.24 -9.72
N PRO A 89 22.42 -24.31 -9.56
CA PRO A 89 22.08 -24.80 -8.23
C PRO A 89 23.29 -25.43 -7.56
N VAL A 90 23.64 -25.00 -6.36
CA VAL A 90 24.81 -25.51 -5.58
C VAL A 90 24.60 -26.96 -5.17
N LYS A 91 23.38 -27.38 -4.94
CA LYS A 91 23.00 -28.77 -4.64
C LYS A 91 21.67 -29.11 -5.29
N THR A 92 21.70 -30.11 -6.17
CA THR A 92 20.50 -30.71 -6.69
C THR A 92 20.29 -32.05 -6.01
N ARG A 93 19.18 -32.23 -5.33
CA ARG A 93 18.77 -33.51 -4.74
C ARG A 93 17.58 -34.06 -5.49
N THR A 94 17.69 -35.30 -5.94
CA THR A 94 16.62 -35.97 -6.70
C THR A 94 16.03 -37.10 -5.87
N HIS A 95 14.75 -37.05 -5.61
CA HIS A 95 13.99 -38.15 -5.00
C HIS A 95 13.12 -38.82 -6.04
N THR A 96 13.13 -40.15 -6.00
CA THR A 96 12.29 -40.95 -6.89
C THR A 96 11.31 -41.76 -6.05
N ALA A 97 10.04 -41.67 -6.37
CA ALA A 97 9.00 -42.45 -5.74
C ALA A 97 8.13 -43.16 -6.80
N LEU A 98 7.65 -44.33 -6.47
CA LEU A 98 6.71 -45.09 -7.28
C LEU A 98 5.29 -44.86 -6.74
N ASP A 99 4.40 -44.38 -7.60
CA ASP A 99 3.00 -44.14 -7.24
C ASP A 99 2.14 -45.29 -7.84
N LEU A 100 1.52 -46.06 -6.95
CA LEU A 100 0.65 -47.22 -7.30
C LEU A 100 -0.83 -46.89 -6.96
N GLY A 101 -1.32 -45.78 -7.42
CA GLY A 101 -2.69 -45.33 -7.19
C GLY A 101 -2.89 -44.79 -5.74
N ARG A 102 -3.14 -45.69 -4.77
CA ARG A 102 -3.35 -45.31 -3.37
C ARG A 102 -2.08 -45.37 -2.49
N HIS A 103 -1.03 -45.97 -2.99
CA HIS A 103 0.21 -46.19 -2.24
C HIS A 103 1.40 -45.56 -2.94
N ARG A 104 2.13 -44.72 -2.23
CA ARG A 104 3.38 -44.14 -2.69
C ARG A 104 4.54 -44.86 -1.99
N ILE A 105 5.41 -45.46 -2.77
CA ILE A 105 6.60 -46.15 -2.29
C ILE A 105 7.81 -45.30 -2.65
N ALA A 106 8.49 -44.74 -1.63
CA ALA A 106 9.75 -44.03 -1.82
C ALA A 106 10.86 -45.04 -2.13
N LEU A 107 11.60 -44.82 -3.20
CA LEU A 107 12.77 -45.64 -3.52
C LEU A 107 13.93 -45.12 -2.66
N PRO A 108 14.74 -46.03 -2.05
CA PRO A 108 15.80 -45.65 -1.15
C PRO A 108 17.02 -45.11 -1.91
N ALA A 109 16.92 -43.92 -2.38
CA ALA A 109 18.03 -43.18 -2.97
C ALA A 109 17.91 -41.70 -2.54
N GLY A 110 18.35 -41.43 -1.32
CA GLY A 110 18.51 -40.10 -0.78
C GLY A 110 17.64 -39.76 0.44
N ASP A 111 18.16 -38.97 1.33
CA ASP A 111 17.54 -38.51 2.57
C ASP A 111 16.16 -37.88 2.32
N SER A 112 15.19 -38.28 3.15
CA SER A 112 13.83 -37.77 3.15
C SER A 112 13.81 -36.25 3.34
N ILE A 113 13.47 -35.49 2.29
CA ILE A 113 13.28 -34.03 2.33
C ILE A 113 11.79 -33.69 2.43
N LEU A 114 11.08 -34.29 3.41
CA LEU A 114 9.70 -33.93 3.70
C LEU A 114 9.57 -32.83 4.75
N GLN A 115 10.67 -32.21 5.19
CA GLN A 115 10.61 -31.09 6.13
C GLN A 115 11.02 -29.79 5.47
N GLY A 116 10.03 -28.94 5.30
CA GLY A 116 9.99 -27.54 4.97
C GLY A 116 11.28 -26.74 4.98
N ARG A 117 11.82 -26.47 3.78
CA ARG A 117 12.63 -25.30 3.52
C ARG A 117 11.91 -24.43 2.52
N GLU A 118 11.52 -23.24 2.96
CA GLU A 118 10.64 -22.31 2.22
C GLU A 118 11.27 -21.63 1.00
N ASN A 119 12.54 -21.91 0.67
CA ASN A 119 13.29 -21.19 -0.37
C ASN A 119 13.96 -22.06 -1.44
N CYS A 120 13.41 -23.24 -1.73
CA CYS A 120 13.97 -24.13 -2.75
C CYS A 120 13.05 -24.25 -3.96
N ASP A 121 13.61 -24.19 -5.16
CA ASP A 121 12.87 -24.48 -6.39
C ASP A 121 12.63 -25.99 -6.52
N LYS A 122 11.36 -26.37 -6.64
CA LYS A 122 10.92 -27.75 -6.68
C LYS A 122 10.34 -28.09 -8.06
N ILE A 123 10.97 -29.03 -8.74
CA ILE A 123 10.50 -29.54 -10.02
C ILE A 123 10.02 -30.99 -9.84
N ILE A 124 8.75 -31.25 -10.12
CA ILE A 124 8.16 -32.60 -10.05
C ILE A 124 7.91 -33.07 -11.47
N ARG A 125 8.46 -34.24 -11.82
CA ARG A 125 8.23 -34.90 -13.12
C ARG A 125 7.53 -36.22 -12.90
N TYR A 126 6.47 -36.45 -13.65
CA TYR A 126 5.70 -37.68 -13.65
C TYR A 126 5.98 -38.49 -14.94
N ARG A 127 6.36 -39.74 -14.83
CA ARG A 127 6.55 -40.63 -15.96
C ARG A 127 5.80 -41.93 -15.73
N GLY A 128 4.80 -42.22 -16.57
CA GLY A 128 4.09 -43.51 -16.58
C GLY A 128 5.04 -44.64 -17.04
N VAL A 129 4.93 -45.79 -16.43
CA VAL A 129 5.71 -47.00 -16.79
C VAL A 129 4.99 -47.77 -17.87
N GLN A 130 5.63 -47.94 -19.02
CA GLN A 130 5.16 -48.79 -20.12
C GLN A 130 6.10 -49.99 -20.27
N LEU A 131 5.52 -51.20 -20.36
CA LEU A 131 6.27 -52.41 -20.69
C LEU A 131 6.45 -52.56 -22.20
N PRO A 132 7.48 -53.34 -22.65
CA PRO A 132 7.58 -53.79 -24.02
C PRO A 132 6.26 -54.48 -24.37
N PHE A 133 5.71 -54.28 -25.57
CA PHE A 133 4.39 -54.71 -26.07
C PHE A 133 3.21 -53.76 -25.79
N GLY A 134 3.48 -52.54 -25.34
CA GLY A 134 2.45 -51.47 -25.22
C GLY A 134 1.55 -51.55 -23.99
N LEU A 135 1.79 -52.47 -23.07
CA LEU A 135 1.05 -52.59 -21.82
C LEU A 135 1.43 -51.43 -20.87
N ARG A 136 0.45 -50.58 -20.54
CA ARG A 136 0.62 -49.52 -19.55
C ARG A 136 0.32 -50.06 -18.16
N LEU A 137 1.28 -50.01 -17.28
CA LEU A 137 1.07 -50.34 -15.87
C LEU A 137 0.41 -49.15 -15.15
N PRO A 138 -0.47 -49.37 -14.17
CA PRO A 138 -1.03 -48.29 -13.33
C PRO A 138 -0.02 -47.84 -12.29
N VAL A 139 1.20 -47.52 -12.74
CA VAL A 139 2.33 -47.16 -11.95
C VAL A 139 2.97 -45.92 -12.56
N THR A 140 3.13 -44.89 -11.74
CA THR A 140 3.79 -43.61 -12.13
C THR A 140 5.08 -43.43 -11.36
N LEU A 141 6.16 -43.24 -12.09
CA LEU A 141 7.44 -42.81 -11.50
C LEU A 141 7.38 -41.32 -11.27
N VAL A 142 7.48 -40.90 -10.03
CA VAL A 142 7.53 -39.52 -9.62
C VAL A 142 8.97 -39.14 -9.28
N THR A 143 9.54 -38.24 -10.04
CA THR A 143 10.89 -37.72 -9.78
C THR A 143 10.75 -36.28 -9.28
N GLU A 144 11.13 -36.06 -8.05
CA GLU A 144 11.18 -34.75 -7.40
C GLU A 144 12.62 -34.26 -7.37
N THR A 145 12.88 -33.13 -8.01
CA THR A 145 14.19 -32.49 -8.02
C THR A 145 14.06 -31.20 -7.25
N VAL A 146 14.82 -31.09 -6.17
CA VAL A 146 14.93 -29.89 -5.34
C VAL A 146 16.29 -29.25 -5.61
N ALA A 147 16.26 -28.01 -6.09
CA ALA A 147 17.44 -27.22 -6.35
C ALA A 147 17.62 -26.21 -5.20
N GLU A 148 18.73 -26.29 -4.50
CA GLU A 148 19.13 -25.28 -3.51
C GLU A 148 19.96 -24.22 -4.25
N PRO A 149 19.45 -22.96 -4.37
CA PRO A 149 20.24 -21.91 -4.99
C PRO A 149 21.47 -21.58 -4.15
N ALA A 150 22.54 -21.16 -4.80
CA ALA A 150 23.67 -20.57 -4.11
C ALA A 150 23.23 -19.27 -3.45
N VAL A 151 23.37 -19.21 -2.15
CA VAL A 151 23.09 -18.02 -1.35
C VAL A 151 24.43 -17.39 -1.04
N TYR A 152 24.68 -16.22 -1.61
CA TYR A 152 25.85 -15.41 -1.25
C TYR A 152 25.38 -14.20 -0.48
N ASP A 153 26.03 -13.91 0.63
CA ASP A 153 25.89 -12.63 1.32
C ASP A 153 26.55 -11.57 0.43
N GLY A 154 25.73 -10.90 -0.35
CA GLY A 154 26.15 -9.82 -1.22
C GLY A 154 25.91 -8.46 -0.58
N GLN A 155 26.83 -7.53 -0.81
CA GLN A 155 26.58 -6.14 -0.48
C GLN A 155 25.92 -5.47 -1.70
N ARG A 156 24.76 -4.87 -1.47
CA ARG A 156 24.09 -4.05 -2.48
C ARG A 156 24.80 -2.70 -2.58
N PRO A 157 25.13 -2.22 -3.79
CA PRO A 157 25.66 -0.87 -3.98
C PRO A 157 24.70 0.19 -3.42
N GLU A 158 25.26 1.20 -2.74
CA GLU A 158 24.44 2.29 -2.15
C GLU A 158 23.56 3.00 -3.21
N GLY A 159 24.03 3.08 -4.45
CA GLY A 159 23.26 3.66 -5.55
C GLY A 159 21.99 2.89 -5.88
N GLU A 160 22.03 1.56 -5.88
CA GLU A 160 20.86 0.70 -6.10
C GLU A 160 19.89 0.76 -4.91
N ALA A 161 20.44 0.72 -3.69
CA ALA A 161 19.63 0.85 -2.48
C ALA A 161 18.91 2.20 -2.42
N ARG A 162 19.59 3.29 -2.82
CA ARG A 162 18.99 4.61 -2.93
C ARG A 162 17.87 4.66 -3.96
N ALA A 163 18.10 4.09 -5.15
CA ALA A 163 17.10 4.07 -6.22
C ALA A 163 15.85 3.27 -5.81
N GLU A 164 16.04 2.13 -5.13
CA GLU A 164 14.93 1.32 -4.60
C GLU A 164 14.13 2.08 -3.54
N GLY A 165 14.81 2.69 -2.55
CA GLY A 165 14.14 3.49 -1.51
C GLY A 165 13.41 4.70 -2.08
N GLN A 166 14.01 5.38 -3.05
CA GLN A 166 13.39 6.50 -3.76
C GLN A 166 12.12 6.06 -4.48
N LYS A 167 12.17 4.96 -5.23
CA LYS A 167 11.01 4.41 -5.94
C LYS A 167 9.85 4.05 -4.99
N GLN A 168 10.16 3.46 -3.84
CA GLN A 168 9.15 3.13 -2.81
C GLN A 168 8.49 4.39 -2.26
N LEU A 169 9.28 5.41 -1.92
CA LEU A 169 8.80 6.68 -1.37
C LEU A 169 7.99 7.49 -2.40
N GLU A 170 8.41 7.52 -3.66
CA GLU A 170 7.67 8.18 -4.74
C GLU A 170 6.32 7.49 -5.01
N ALA A 171 6.27 6.16 -4.97
CA ALA A 171 5.03 5.40 -5.10
C ALA A 171 4.08 5.68 -3.92
N GLN A 172 4.61 5.74 -2.70
CA GLN A 172 3.83 6.10 -1.51
C GLN A 172 3.30 7.53 -1.60
N LEU A 173 4.12 8.47 -2.06
CA LEU A 173 3.71 9.87 -2.25
C LEU A 173 2.56 9.96 -3.25
N ALA A 174 2.68 9.31 -4.42
CA ALA A 174 1.66 9.30 -5.45
C ALA A 174 0.32 8.74 -4.94
N GLN A 175 0.35 7.66 -4.14
CA GLN A 175 -0.85 7.12 -3.52
C GLN A 175 -1.49 8.07 -2.49
N THR A 176 -0.66 8.84 -1.78
CA THR A 176 -1.13 9.73 -0.71
C THR A 176 -1.78 10.99 -1.24
N ILE A 177 -1.21 11.60 -2.28
CA ILE A 177 -1.75 12.84 -2.86
C ILE A 177 -2.90 12.60 -3.83
N GLY A 178 -3.06 11.32 -4.31
CA GLY A 178 -4.12 10.96 -5.27
C GLY A 178 -3.97 11.61 -6.64
N ASP A 179 -5.01 11.43 -7.48
CA ASP A 179 -4.98 11.88 -8.88
C ASP A 179 -5.10 13.41 -9.04
N ASP A 180 -5.74 14.08 -8.07
CA ASP A 180 -5.93 15.54 -8.07
C ASP A 180 -4.73 16.30 -7.46
N GLY A 181 -3.76 15.58 -6.90
CA GLY A 181 -2.58 16.15 -6.28
C GLY A 181 -1.42 16.33 -7.26
N ARG A 182 -0.59 17.34 -7.01
CA ARG A 182 0.65 17.55 -7.75
C ARG A 182 1.83 17.80 -6.82
N VAL A 183 2.99 17.27 -7.16
CA VAL A 183 4.24 17.54 -6.46
C VAL A 183 4.80 18.86 -6.98
N LEU A 184 5.03 19.81 -6.09
CA LEU A 184 5.62 21.11 -6.41
C LEU A 184 7.15 21.05 -6.31
N LYS A 185 7.64 20.37 -5.26
CA LYS A 185 9.06 20.19 -4.99
C LYS A 185 9.26 18.84 -4.30
N ALA A 186 10.31 18.13 -4.68
CA ALA A 186 10.73 16.93 -3.98
C ALA A 186 12.25 16.91 -3.87
N ASP A 187 12.75 16.48 -2.71
CA ASP A 187 14.16 16.29 -2.43
C ASP A 187 14.38 14.92 -1.79
N VAL A 188 15.38 14.19 -2.29
CA VAL A 188 15.71 12.85 -1.80
C VAL A 188 17.12 12.83 -1.28
N SER A 189 17.26 12.57 0.00
CA SER A 189 18.54 12.39 0.68
C SER A 189 18.70 10.94 1.14
N ALA A 190 19.94 10.47 1.23
CA ALA A 190 20.25 9.14 1.73
C ALA A 190 21.41 9.21 2.73
N ARG A 191 21.30 8.46 3.82
CA ARG A 191 22.32 8.38 4.87
C ARG A 191 22.50 6.93 5.30
N ARG A 192 23.73 6.45 5.31
CA ARG A 192 24.06 5.12 5.82
C ARG A 192 23.98 5.07 7.35
N GLN A 193 23.31 4.05 7.86
CA GLN A 193 23.20 3.77 9.28
C GLN A 193 23.38 2.25 9.50
N GLY A 194 24.61 1.85 9.81
CA GLY A 194 24.98 0.43 9.97
C GLY A 194 24.78 -0.35 8.66
N ALA A 195 23.98 -1.41 8.72
CA ALA A 195 23.64 -2.29 7.61
C ALA A 195 22.52 -1.74 6.70
N TYR A 196 21.98 -0.57 7.00
CA TYR A 196 20.87 0.04 6.26
C TYR A 196 21.26 1.38 5.65
N LEU A 197 20.68 1.67 4.48
CA LEU A 197 20.65 3.00 3.90
C LEU A 197 19.29 3.63 4.21
N MET A 198 19.29 4.69 5.02
CA MET A 198 18.09 5.46 5.34
C MET A 198 17.85 6.44 4.20
N VAL A 199 16.82 6.21 3.40
CA VAL A 199 16.43 7.09 2.30
C VAL A 199 15.26 7.95 2.78
N THR A 200 15.42 9.28 2.71
CA THR A 200 14.44 10.26 3.15
C THR A 200 13.96 11.08 1.96
N LEU A 201 12.65 11.10 1.75
CA LEU A 201 11.96 11.98 0.81
C LEU A 201 11.33 13.12 1.57
N ARG A 202 11.59 14.36 1.13
CA ARG A 202 10.86 15.55 1.53
C ARG A 202 10.14 16.11 0.32
N ALA A 203 8.83 16.22 0.42
CA ALA A 203 8.01 16.70 -0.68
C ALA A 203 7.09 17.84 -0.23
N GLU A 204 6.97 18.83 -1.09
CA GLU A 204 5.97 19.89 -1.03
C GLU A 204 4.97 19.62 -2.16
N CYS A 205 3.70 19.45 -1.79
CA CYS A 205 2.64 19.08 -2.71
C CYS A 205 1.52 20.12 -2.68
N GLU A 206 0.74 20.18 -3.74
CA GLU A 206 -0.55 20.85 -3.75
C GLU A 206 -1.62 19.82 -4.03
N GLU A 207 -2.60 19.73 -3.15
CA GLU A 207 -3.63 18.71 -3.22
C GLU A 207 -4.96 19.21 -2.67
N GLN A 208 -6.02 18.51 -3.03
CA GLN A 208 -7.35 18.78 -2.51
C GLN A 208 -7.46 18.18 -1.10
N ILE A 209 -7.67 19.03 -0.08
CA ILE A 209 -7.72 18.64 1.33
C ILE A 209 -9.11 18.64 1.94
N GLY A 210 -10.12 19.19 1.25
CA GLY A 210 -11.49 19.25 1.76
C GLY A 210 -12.18 17.88 1.69
N VAL A 211 -12.68 17.40 2.82
CA VAL A 211 -13.48 16.17 2.90
C VAL A 211 -14.83 16.43 3.52
N ASP A 212 -15.84 15.72 3.06
CA ASP A 212 -17.20 15.82 3.57
C ASP A 212 -17.26 15.30 5.01
N ALA A 213 -17.81 16.10 5.92
CA ALA A 213 -18.06 15.75 7.32
C ALA A 213 -19.54 15.93 7.63
N PRO A 214 -20.31 14.84 7.78
CA PRO A 214 -21.72 14.94 8.12
C PRO A 214 -21.93 15.57 9.49
N LEU A 215 -22.89 16.48 9.59
CA LEU A 215 -23.31 17.12 10.84
C LEU A 215 -24.49 16.37 11.42
N THR A 216 -24.32 15.85 12.65
CA THR A 216 -25.44 15.32 13.41
C THR A 216 -26.06 16.46 14.21
N ILE A 217 -27.23 16.92 13.80
CA ILE A 217 -27.97 17.95 14.52
C ILE A 217 -28.77 17.23 15.62
N THR A 218 -28.28 17.29 16.87
CA THR A 218 -29.03 16.83 18.01
C THR A 218 -29.92 17.98 18.47
N CYS A 219 -31.19 17.97 18.10
CA CYS A 219 -32.19 18.86 18.66
C CYS A 219 -32.37 18.54 20.18
N LEU A 220 -31.78 19.32 21.04
CA LEU A 220 -32.17 19.32 22.47
C LEU A 220 -33.55 19.94 22.51
N LEU A 221 -34.58 19.09 22.58
CA LEU A 221 -35.92 19.50 22.98
C LEU A 221 -35.83 20.04 24.41
N TYR A 222 -35.79 21.35 24.54
CA TYR A 222 -35.95 22.00 25.82
C TYR A 222 -37.42 21.80 26.25
N THR A 223 -37.70 20.82 27.08
CA THR A 223 -38.98 20.74 27.80
C THR A 223 -38.90 21.77 28.91
N SER A 224 -39.52 22.92 28.71
CA SER A 224 -39.85 23.84 29.79
C SER A 224 -41.03 23.26 30.57
N ASP A 225 -40.78 22.88 31.84
CA ASP A 225 -41.80 22.73 32.83
C ASP A 225 -42.37 24.10 33.24
#